data_a77d95cf0c63afd371897fd2fa06e1fe
#
_entry.id   a77d95cf0c63afd371897fd2fa06e1fe
#
_cell.length_a   1.000
_cell.length_b   1.000
_cell.length_c   1.000
_cell.angle_alpha   90.00
_cell.angle_beta   90.00
_cell.angle_gamma   90.00
#
_symmetry.space_group_name_H-M   'P 1'
#
loop_
_entity.id
_entity.type
_entity.pdbx_description
1 polymer ?
#
loop_
_entity_poly.entity_id
_entity_poly.type
_entity_poly.pdbx_seq_one_letter_code
_entity_poly.pdbx_strand_id
1 'polypeptide(L)'
;MNRILTLTGVIFKNSGFANIFNLNNSTKKHSTTKKAIFTIFLLMCFVFVSVSIGMFAFALLEIGKLETGYDFEYLKNILLIYVPIYLVLVFSLISMVVLSSFFLSQDNHVYMPLPIKSHELFVARLLNTLITAYVIQIFVVLPCLISFNIVLQPSWLIYINEVLFFIFLPIVPLSLCLLINCALAKIINLAKYKTLFSFLSFIVTMGLILAMELLSSTSLDISEAENAAELIASFKSSIASLANNLRFFNFYVFLPNAALTDSTLIGLLYSLLFGVISFAIMFIAIVGFGPSYGNVLVKTNDNYQNRKKKGPKDNLDEVIKKGTKTKTVLGTYIMKELKDIVRSNTNVIQLVVPPFLILIIGAISIFVTIFGQESSAEGLQTIINNMRSLITFDSGFLIFFVTAFALFLSSMTLISACAISREGKNASLLKYVPVSPFIVMISKTFWGITLTSIIEIIVILGLGFGLNIHWSIIVLCIVTSISATILANIIMYLVDLSRPYLDWVNEIDPIKQNMNVLFSLLACWAVAIVFIILGYLSMANNFTNIFVAASVIIGICFIIILALLLHMKKNKSKIFDKIQ
;
A
#
# COMPACT_ATOMS: atom_id res chain seq x y z
N MET A 1 24.85 -25.10 -9.52
CA MET A 1 24.93 -23.66 -9.18
C MET A 1 24.69 -22.76 -10.39
N ASN A 2 25.37 -22.94 -11.51
CA ASN A 2 25.18 -22.08 -12.69
C ASN A 2 23.73 -22.01 -13.24
N ARG A 3 22.96 -23.13 -13.23
CA ARG A 3 21.55 -23.14 -13.68
C ARG A 3 20.63 -22.27 -12.82
N ILE A 4 20.78 -22.29 -11.50
CA ILE A 4 19.98 -21.48 -10.58
C ILE A 4 20.28 -20.00 -10.79
N LEU A 5 21.54 -19.61 -10.92
CA LEU A 5 21.92 -18.22 -11.16
C LEU A 5 21.45 -17.69 -12.51
N THR A 6 21.52 -18.51 -13.57
CA THR A 6 20.97 -18.13 -14.89
C THR A 6 19.46 -17.98 -14.86
N LEU A 7 18.74 -18.89 -14.19
CA LEU A 7 17.30 -18.78 -13.98
C LEU A 7 16.91 -17.54 -13.18
N THR A 8 17.64 -17.26 -12.09
CA THR A 8 17.44 -16.04 -11.30
C THR A 8 17.63 -14.80 -12.17
N GLY A 9 18.67 -14.76 -13.00
CA GLY A 9 18.91 -13.64 -13.92
C GLY A 9 17.81 -13.46 -14.97
N VAL A 10 17.24 -14.54 -15.50
CA VAL A 10 16.11 -14.48 -16.45
C VAL A 10 14.85 -14.02 -15.74
N ILE A 11 14.53 -14.56 -14.57
CA ILE A 11 13.36 -14.17 -13.77
C ILE A 11 13.48 -12.69 -13.36
N PHE A 12 14.67 -12.24 -12.94
CA PHE A 12 14.92 -10.86 -12.57
C PHE A 12 14.72 -9.90 -13.74
N LYS A 13 15.25 -10.21 -14.93
CA LYS A 13 15.04 -9.40 -16.14
C LYS A 13 13.57 -9.29 -16.55
N ASN A 14 12.78 -10.34 -16.31
CA ASN A 14 11.35 -10.35 -16.59
C ASN A 14 10.50 -9.81 -15.44
N SER A 15 11.11 -9.57 -14.27
CA SER A 15 10.39 -8.98 -13.14
C SER A 15 10.04 -7.51 -13.43
N GLY A 16 8.88 -7.06 -12.96
CA GLY A 16 8.44 -5.67 -13.10
C GLY A 16 9.46 -4.66 -12.54
N PHE A 17 10.24 -5.09 -11.54
CA PHE A 17 11.29 -4.28 -10.92
C PHE A 17 12.45 -4.00 -11.87
N ALA A 18 12.94 -5.01 -12.60
CA ALA A 18 14.00 -4.82 -13.61
C ALA A 18 13.52 -3.99 -14.79
N ASN A 19 12.25 -4.10 -15.15
CA ASN A 19 11.66 -3.30 -16.23
C ASN A 19 11.56 -1.80 -15.91
N ILE A 20 11.46 -1.43 -14.63
CA ILE A 20 11.52 -0.03 -14.19
C ILE A 20 12.90 0.57 -14.50
N PHE A 21 13.97 -0.21 -14.27
CA PHE A 21 15.36 0.23 -14.49
C PHE A 21 15.89 -0.07 -15.91
N ASN A 22 15.19 -0.89 -16.69
CA ASN A 22 15.68 -1.34 -18.00
C ASN A 22 15.31 -0.33 -19.10
N LEU A 23 16.19 0.65 -19.28
CA LEU A 23 16.04 1.72 -20.26
C LEU A 23 16.19 1.25 -21.74
N ASN A 24 16.63 -0.01 -21.95
CA ASN A 24 17.14 -0.46 -23.26
C ASN A 24 16.12 -1.14 -24.19
N ASN A 25 14.91 -1.46 -23.73
CA ASN A 25 13.98 -2.32 -24.51
C ASN A 25 12.83 -1.57 -25.19
N SER A 26 12.98 -0.33 -25.60
CA SER A 26 11.96 0.34 -26.41
C SER A 26 12.41 0.57 -27.83
N THR A 27 11.73 -0.10 -28.76
CA THR A 27 11.87 0.08 -30.21
C THR A 27 11.41 1.47 -30.72
N LYS A 28 11.00 2.38 -29.84
CA LYS A 28 10.61 3.76 -30.18
C LYS A 28 11.47 4.77 -29.40
N LYS A 29 12.28 5.53 -30.09
CA LYS A 29 13.21 6.56 -29.60
C LYS A 29 12.60 7.63 -28.65
N HIS A 30 11.27 7.80 -28.64
CA HIS A 30 10.55 8.74 -27.78
C HIS A 30 10.16 8.20 -26.38
N SER A 31 10.41 6.91 -26.13
CA SER A 31 10.04 6.25 -24.87
C SER A 31 11.15 6.32 -23.80
N THR A 32 12.41 6.49 -24.19
CA THR A 32 13.57 6.42 -23.29
C THR A 32 13.66 7.60 -22.32
N THR A 33 13.48 8.83 -22.81
CA THR A 33 13.53 10.04 -21.97
C THR A 33 12.41 10.09 -20.94
N LYS A 34 11.20 9.66 -21.30
CA LYS A 34 10.06 9.62 -20.36
C LYS A 34 10.24 8.55 -19.27
N LYS A 35 10.77 7.37 -19.65
CA LYS A 35 11.11 6.32 -18.67
C LYS A 35 12.23 6.80 -17.73
N ALA A 36 13.25 7.49 -18.25
CA ALA A 36 14.32 8.04 -17.43
C ALA A 36 13.79 9.07 -16.42
N ILE A 37 12.96 10.01 -16.85
CA ILE A 37 12.35 11.01 -15.97
C ILE A 37 11.53 10.34 -14.86
N PHE A 38 10.77 9.31 -15.20
CA PHE A 38 9.99 8.55 -14.22
C PHE A 38 10.87 7.81 -13.21
N THR A 39 11.89 7.12 -13.70
CA THR A 39 12.83 6.41 -12.82
C THR A 39 13.52 7.38 -11.87
N ILE A 40 13.95 8.55 -12.37
CA ILE A 40 14.56 9.60 -11.54
C ILE A 40 13.55 10.11 -10.51
N PHE A 41 12.32 10.40 -10.93
CA PHE A 41 11.27 10.86 -10.01
C PHE A 41 10.97 9.81 -8.92
N LEU A 42 10.84 8.54 -9.30
CA LEU A 42 10.59 7.45 -8.35
C LEU A 42 11.76 7.29 -7.38
N LEU A 43 13.00 7.39 -7.86
CA LEU A 43 14.19 7.42 -7.01
C LEU A 43 14.17 8.60 -6.04
N MET A 44 13.79 9.81 -6.51
CA MET A 44 13.66 10.98 -5.62
C MET A 44 12.61 10.75 -4.54
N CYS A 45 11.46 10.15 -4.87
CA CYS A 45 10.45 9.81 -3.86
C CYS A 45 10.98 8.81 -2.82
N PHE A 46 11.69 7.77 -3.26
CA PHE A 46 12.31 6.82 -2.34
C PHE A 46 13.38 7.48 -1.46
N VAL A 47 14.23 8.35 -2.03
CA VAL A 47 15.23 9.10 -1.27
C VAL A 47 14.55 10.04 -0.25
N PHE A 48 13.47 10.71 -0.63
CA PHE A 48 12.73 11.58 0.29
C PHE A 48 12.15 10.79 1.47
N VAL A 49 11.51 9.65 1.22
CA VAL A 49 11.00 8.76 2.28
C VAL A 49 12.15 8.24 3.15
N SER A 50 13.26 7.84 2.53
CA SER A 50 14.46 7.38 3.22
C SER A 50 15.04 8.44 4.17
N VAL A 51 15.18 9.67 3.69
CA VAL A 51 15.64 10.81 4.50
C VAL A 51 14.66 11.11 5.65
N SER A 52 13.36 11.07 5.40
CA SER A 52 12.33 11.30 6.44
C SER A 52 12.41 10.26 7.55
N ILE A 53 12.59 8.97 7.20
CA ILE A 53 12.79 7.88 8.17
C ILE A 53 14.08 8.11 8.96
N GLY A 54 15.18 8.48 8.29
CA GLY A 54 16.45 8.76 8.94
C GLY A 54 16.37 9.93 9.91
N MET A 55 15.73 11.03 9.52
CA MET A 55 15.53 12.19 10.39
C MET A 55 14.68 11.85 11.61
N PHE A 56 13.63 11.05 11.44
CA PHE A 56 12.81 10.58 12.56
C PHE A 56 13.62 9.70 13.51
N ALA A 57 14.40 8.74 12.98
CA ALA A 57 15.28 7.89 13.79
C ALA A 57 16.35 8.74 14.53
N PHE A 58 16.93 9.72 13.86
CA PHE A 58 17.88 10.67 14.46
C PHE A 58 17.26 11.41 15.64
N ALA A 59 16.08 11.99 15.47
CA ALA A 59 15.36 12.70 16.52
C ALA A 59 15.06 11.79 17.73
N LEU A 60 14.61 10.55 17.48
CA LEU A 60 14.37 9.58 18.54
C LEU A 60 15.66 9.24 19.32
N LEU A 61 16.79 9.08 18.65
CA LEU A 61 18.05 8.75 19.28
C LEU A 61 18.63 9.93 20.09
N GLU A 62 18.47 11.17 19.62
CA GLU A 62 18.91 12.38 20.35
C GLU A 62 18.19 12.55 21.69
N ILE A 63 16.92 12.12 21.80
CA ILE A 63 16.18 12.12 23.08
C ILE A 63 16.83 11.20 24.13
N GLY A 64 17.52 10.13 23.69
CA GLY A 64 18.26 9.22 24.58
C GLY A 64 19.59 9.75 25.11
N LYS A 65 20.02 10.92 24.63
CA LYS A 65 21.30 11.52 25.00
C LYS A 65 21.22 12.11 26.42
N LEU A 66 22.20 11.73 27.26
CA LEU A 66 22.39 12.24 28.61
C LEU A 66 23.64 13.14 28.64
N GLU A 67 23.80 13.95 29.66
CA GLU A 67 24.97 14.84 29.86
C GLU A 67 26.30 14.03 29.93
N THR A 68 26.25 12.80 30.44
CA THR A 68 27.41 11.89 30.64
C THR A 68 27.50 10.73 29.66
N GLY A 69 26.64 10.67 28.63
CA GLY A 69 26.61 9.55 27.67
C GLY A 69 25.21 9.20 27.17
N TYR A 70 24.98 7.93 26.88
CA TYR A 70 23.68 7.44 26.38
C TYR A 70 22.99 6.54 27.39
N ASP A 71 21.66 6.63 27.44
CA ASP A 71 20.80 5.69 28.15
C ASP A 71 20.69 4.38 27.34
N PHE A 72 21.47 3.38 27.71
CA PHE A 72 21.48 2.08 27.03
C PHE A 72 20.15 1.35 27.15
N GLU A 73 19.40 1.56 28.22
CA GLU A 73 18.08 0.94 28.38
C GLU A 73 17.09 1.53 27.39
N TYR A 74 17.09 2.83 27.24
CA TYR A 74 16.29 3.52 26.22
C TYR A 74 16.64 3.05 24.80
N LEU A 75 17.91 2.89 24.49
CA LEU A 75 18.39 2.39 23.19
C LEU A 75 17.91 0.96 22.91
N LYS A 76 17.97 0.07 23.89
CA LYS A 76 17.43 -1.29 23.79
C LYS A 76 15.93 -1.26 23.52
N ASN A 77 15.19 -0.36 24.17
CA ASN A 77 13.75 -0.22 23.97
C ASN A 77 13.41 0.28 22.56
N ILE A 78 14.19 1.22 22.00
CA ILE A 78 14.01 1.65 20.59
C ILE A 78 14.23 0.50 19.63
N LEU A 79 15.29 -0.28 19.79
CA LEU A 79 15.58 -1.43 18.92
C LEU A 79 14.49 -2.50 19.05
N LEU A 80 13.94 -2.70 20.25
CA LEU A 80 12.86 -3.65 20.52
C LEU A 80 11.55 -3.23 19.86
N ILE A 81 11.34 -1.96 19.58
CA ILE A 81 10.21 -1.43 18.80
C ILE A 81 10.51 -1.51 17.31
N TYR A 82 11.68 -1.06 16.89
CA TYR A 82 12.03 -0.88 15.48
C TYR A 82 12.12 -2.22 14.72
N VAL A 83 12.73 -3.25 15.31
CA VAL A 83 12.95 -4.54 14.65
C VAL A 83 11.63 -5.28 14.36
N PRO A 84 10.65 -5.37 15.28
CA PRO A 84 9.33 -5.95 14.98
C PRO A 84 8.54 -5.16 13.94
N ILE A 85 8.55 -3.82 14.00
CA ILE A 85 7.90 -2.98 13.00
C ILE A 85 8.47 -3.26 11.62
N TYR A 86 9.81 -3.33 11.51
CA TYR A 86 10.48 -3.72 10.26
C TYR A 86 10.05 -5.13 9.80
N LEU A 87 10.01 -6.11 10.70
CA LEU A 87 9.58 -7.48 10.37
C LEU A 87 8.17 -7.48 9.75
N VAL A 88 7.23 -6.81 10.37
CA VAL A 88 5.84 -6.76 9.90
C VAL A 88 5.72 -6.00 8.58
N LEU A 89 6.42 -4.87 8.43
CA LEU A 89 6.46 -4.08 7.20
C LEU A 89 7.02 -4.91 6.03
N VAL A 90 8.17 -5.52 6.22
CA VAL A 90 8.80 -6.34 5.18
C VAL A 90 7.97 -7.58 4.88
N PHE A 91 7.42 -8.25 5.90
CA PHE A 91 6.51 -9.38 5.72
C PHE A 91 5.29 -8.98 4.87
N SER A 92 4.66 -7.84 5.15
CA SER A 92 3.49 -7.36 4.41
C SER A 92 3.79 -7.08 2.94
N LEU A 93 4.88 -6.36 2.66
CA LEU A 93 5.29 -6.03 1.29
C LEU A 93 5.72 -7.28 0.51
N ILE A 94 6.52 -8.14 1.13
CA ILE A 94 7.03 -9.36 0.49
C ILE A 94 5.92 -10.40 0.29
N SER A 95 4.93 -10.49 1.17
CA SER A 95 3.80 -11.41 1.02
C SER A 95 3.10 -11.24 -0.32
N MET A 96 2.86 -10.00 -0.75
CA MET A 96 2.28 -9.71 -2.05
C MET A 96 3.21 -10.10 -3.22
N VAL A 97 4.52 -9.89 -3.06
CA VAL A 97 5.52 -10.26 -4.07
C VAL A 97 5.63 -11.79 -4.17
N VAL A 98 5.68 -12.49 -3.05
CA VAL A 98 5.70 -13.96 -3.01
C VAL A 98 4.46 -14.55 -3.67
N LEU A 99 3.28 -14.05 -3.29
CA LEU A 99 2.03 -14.51 -3.87
C LEU A 99 2.02 -14.36 -5.39
N SER A 100 2.38 -13.19 -5.90
CA SER A 100 2.39 -12.91 -7.35
C SER A 100 3.49 -13.68 -8.08
N SER A 101 4.71 -13.73 -7.55
CA SER A 101 5.87 -14.34 -8.18
C SER A 101 5.83 -15.87 -8.17
N PHE A 102 5.45 -16.49 -7.04
CA PHE A 102 5.50 -17.95 -6.89
C PHE A 102 4.25 -18.64 -7.45
N PHE A 103 3.06 -18.08 -7.21
CA PHE A 103 1.82 -18.80 -7.48
C PHE A 103 0.99 -18.22 -8.63
N LEU A 104 1.01 -16.88 -8.81
CA LEU A 104 0.13 -16.21 -9.76
C LEU A 104 0.81 -15.78 -11.07
N SER A 105 2.13 -15.97 -11.18
CA SER A 105 2.90 -15.57 -12.38
C SER A 105 2.44 -16.31 -13.62
N GLN A 106 2.22 -15.57 -14.72
CA GLN A 106 1.92 -16.16 -16.03
C GLN A 106 3.13 -16.91 -16.63
N ASP A 107 4.34 -16.54 -16.23
CA ASP A 107 5.58 -17.20 -16.67
C ASP A 107 5.65 -18.67 -16.25
N ASN A 108 4.80 -19.11 -15.31
CA ASN A 108 4.71 -20.51 -14.91
C ASN A 108 4.47 -21.45 -16.11
N HIS A 109 3.68 -21.02 -17.09
CA HIS A 109 3.42 -21.78 -18.30
C HIS A 109 4.65 -21.98 -19.18
N VAL A 110 5.60 -21.04 -19.11
CA VAL A 110 6.86 -21.09 -19.89
C VAL A 110 7.87 -21.98 -19.20
N TYR A 111 7.95 -21.95 -17.88
CA TYR A 111 8.94 -22.72 -17.12
C TYR A 111 8.56 -24.19 -16.92
N MET A 112 7.27 -24.52 -16.90
CA MET A 112 6.80 -25.92 -16.70
C MET A 112 7.27 -26.92 -17.74
N PRO A 113 7.25 -26.62 -19.06
CA PRO A 113 7.70 -27.60 -20.08
C PRO A 113 9.22 -27.72 -20.14
N LEU A 114 9.98 -26.86 -19.46
CA LEU A 114 11.44 -26.92 -19.48
C LEU A 114 11.94 -28.00 -18.50
N PRO A 115 13.08 -28.66 -18.80
CA PRO A 115 13.67 -29.71 -17.98
C PRO A 115 14.38 -29.08 -16.74
N ILE A 116 13.60 -28.36 -15.93
CA ILE A 116 14.06 -27.66 -14.70
C ILE A 116 13.50 -28.41 -13.50
N LYS A 117 14.34 -28.68 -12.51
CA LYS A 117 13.90 -29.31 -11.26
C LYS A 117 13.09 -28.31 -10.43
N SER A 118 12.02 -28.78 -9.78
CA SER A 118 11.12 -27.95 -8.97
C SER A 118 11.83 -27.10 -7.92
N HIS A 119 12.85 -27.68 -7.25
CA HIS A 119 13.64 -26.95 -6.25
C HIS A 119 14.56 -25.87 -6.88
N GLU A 120 15.04 -26.07 -8.13
CA GLU A 120 15.86 -25.04 -8.81
C GLU A 120 15.02 -23.80 -9.13
N LEU A 121 13.78 -24.01 -9.60
CA LEU A 121 12.85 -22.92 -9.87
C LEU A 121 12.42 -22.21 -8.56
N PHE A 122 12.18 -22.99 -7.50
CA PHE A 122 11.82 -22.43 -6.18
C PHE A 122 12.94 -21.54 -5.64
N VAL A 123 14.19 -22.01 -5.64
CA VAL A 123 15.35 -21.24 -5.16
C VAL A 123 15.62 -20.03 -6.04
N ALA A 124 15.46 -20.13 -7.36
CA ALA A 124 15.64 -18.99 -8.26
C ALA A 124 14.63 -17.86 -7.96
N ARG A 125 13.38 -18.21 -7.67
CA ARG A 125 12.36 -17.24 -7.25
C ARG A 125 12.61 -16.67 -5.88
N LEU A 126 13.08 -17.51 -4.93
CA LEU A 126 13.47 -17.07 -3.61
C LEU A 126 14.58 -16.02 -3.70
N LEU A 127 15.62 -16.26 -4.49
CA LEU A 127 16.70 -15.30 -4.70
C LEU A 127 16.19 -13.98 -5.31
N ASN A 128 15.29 -14.06 -6.27
CA ASN A 128 14.69 -12.86 -6.86
C ASN A 128 13.87 -12.04 -5.83
N THR A 129 13.08 -12.72 -4.98
CA THR A 129 12.33 -12.03 -3.91
C THR A 129 13.26 -11.49 -2.82
N LEU A 130 14.36 -12.16 -2.52
CA LEU A 130 15.40 -11.69 -1.59
C LEU A 130 16.05 -10.40 -2.12
N ILE A 131 16.36 -10.32 -3.42
CA ILE A 131 16.88 -9.08 -4.02
C ILE A 131 15.86 -7.93 -3.83
N THR A 132 14.58 -8.20 -4.04
CA THR A 132 13.52 -7.19 -3.82
C THR A 132 13.46 -6.76 -2.35
N ALA A 133 13.63 -7.69 -1.40
CA ALA A 133 13.69 -7.39 0.03
C ALA A 133 14.87 -6.49 0.39
N TYR A 134 16.06 -6.75 -0.16
CA TYR A 134 17.23 -5.89 0.07
C TYR A 134 17.05 -4.48 -0.50
N VAL A 135 16.38 -4.34 -1.63
CA VAL A 135 16.09 -3.01 -2.16
C VAL A 135 15.19 -2.21 -1.21
N ILE A 136 14.14 -2.83 -0.66
CA ILE A 136 13.28 -2.19 0.34
C ILE A 136 14.10 -1.81 1.57
N GLN A 137 14.98 -2.69 2.01
CA GLN A 137 15.81 -2.52 3.19
C GLN A 137 16.79 -1.34 3.06
N ILE A 138 17.37 -1.12 1.89
CA ILE A 138 18.24 0.04 1.63
C ILE A 138 17.51 1.35 1.94
N PHE A 139 16.22 1.46 1.64
CA PHE A 139 15.45 2.68 1.87
C PHE A 139 14.89 2.81 3.30
N VAL A 140 14.76 1.72 4.04
CA VAL A 140 14.16 1.73 5.38
C VAL A 140 15.21 1.59 6.49
N VAL A 141 16.09 0.59 6.40
CA VAL A 141 17.05 0.26 7.48
C VAL A 141 18.30 1.11 7.40
N LEU A 142 18.85 1.31 6.20
CA LEU A 142 20.11 2.03 6.05
C LEU A 142 20.06 3.47 6.60
N PRO A 143 18.99 4.28 6.40
CA PRO A 143 18.90 5.59 7.02
C PRO A 143 18.90 5.55 8.55
N CYS A 144 18.25 4.52 9.13
CA CYS A 144 18.24 4.35 10.59
C CYS A 144 19.63 3.99 11.13
N LEU A 145 20.37 3.10 10.43
CA LEU A 145 21.75 2.78 10.80
C LEU A 145 22.68 4.00 10.67
N ILE A 146 22.51 4.80 9.62
CA ILE A 146 23.27 6.05 9.47
C ILE A 146 22.98 7.00 10.63
N SER A 147 21.72 7.17 11.02
CA SER A 147 21.33 8.01 12.16
C SER A 147 21.92 7.46 13.47
N PHE A 148 21.89 6.16 13.67
CA PHE A 148 22.50 5.47 14.80
C PHE A 148 24.00 5.76 14.89
N ASN A 149 24.72 5.68 13.78
CA ASN A 149 26.15 5.93 13.71
C ASN A 149 26.53 7.40 13.94
N ILE A 150 25.73 8.35 13.46
CA ILE A 150 25.95 9.78 13.67
C ILE A 150 25.79 10.14 15.14
N VAL A 151 24.76 9.60 15.80
CA VAL A 151 24.40 9.95 17.17
C VAL A 151 25.31 9.25 18.18
N LEU A 152 25.52 7.95 18.05
CA LEU A 152 26.24 7.12 19.04
C LEU A 152 27.74 7.03 18.83
N GLN A 153 28.22 7.25 17.61
CA GLN A 153 29.65 7.09 17.24
C GLN A 153 30.26 5.79 17.80
N PRO A 154 29.68 4.63 17.48
CA PRO A 154 30.02 3.37 18.11
C PRO A 154 31.43 2.89 17.79
N SER A 155 31.93 1.87 18.53
CA SER A 155 33.19 1.21 18.24
C SER A 155 33.18 0.47 16.89
N TRP A 156 34.36 0.25 16.31
CA TRP A 156 34.50 -0.42 15.01
C TRP A 156 33.85 -1.81 14.94
N LEU A 157 33.77 -2.54 16.05
CA LEU A 157 33.09 -3.85 16.13
C LEU A 157 31.60 -3.74 15.88
N ILE A 158 30.95 -2.67 16.33
CA ILE A 158 29.52 -2.45 16.11
C ILE A 158 29.24 -2.22 14.62
N TYR A 159 30.11 -1.53 13.88
CA TYR A 159 29.95 -1.39 12.42
C TYR A 159 29.95 -2.74 11.70
N ILE A 160 30.78 -3.70 12.16
CA ILE A 160 30.75 -5.07 11.62
C ILE A 160 29.41 -5.74 11.94
N ASN A 161 28.93 -5.60 13.17
CA ASN A 161 27.64 -6.16 13.59
C ASN A 161 26.48 -5.57 12.78
N GLU A 162 26.51 -4.27 12.48
CA GLU A 162 25.51 -3.61 11.62
C GLU A 162 25.48 -4.18 10.20
N VAL A 163 26.64 -4.42 9.61
CA VAL A 163 26.73 -5.03 8.28
C VAL A 163 26.15 -6.44 8.29
N LEU A 164 26.49 -7.24 9.31
CA LEU A 164 25.93 -8.59 9.46
C LEU A 164 24.42 -8.54 9.71
N PHE A 165 23.97 -7.64 10.57
CA PHE A 165 22.56 -7.39 10.82
C PHE A 165 21.81 -7.01 9.53
N PHE A 166 22.37 -6.08 8.75
CA PHE A 166 21.81 -5.68 7.46
C PHE A 166 21.68 -6.87 6.49
N ILE A 167 22.63 -7.79 6.46
CA ILE A 167 22.59 -8.97 5.58
C ILE A 167 21.53 -9.97 6.05
N PHE A 168 21.40 -10.22 7.34
CA PHE A 168 20.57 -11.33 7.86
C PHE A 168 19.12 -10.92 8.15
N LEU A 169 18.87 -9.64 8.39
CA LEU A 169 17.55 -9.13 8.80
C LEU A 169 16.39 -9.49 7.86
N PRO A 170 16.48 -9.39 6.51
CA PRO A 170 15.34 -9.66 5.63
C PRO A 170 15.06 -11.15 5.42
N ILE A 171 15.99 -12.02 5.81
CA ILE A 171 15.89 -13.47 5.56
C ILE A 171 14.76 -14.09 6.38
N VAL A 172 14.57 -13.67 7.64
CA VAL A 172 13.54 -14.22 8.52
C VAL A 172 12.12 -13.88 8.04
N PRO A 173 11.76 -12.60 7.83
CA PRO A 173 10.40 -12.26 7.35
C PRO A 173 10.10 -12.89 5.99
N LEU A 174 11.09 -12.95 5.07
CA LEU A 174 10.93 -13.62 3.79
C LEU A 174 10.66 -15.13 3.97
N SER A 175 11.42 -15.79 4.82
CA SER A 175 11.29 -17.24 5.08
C SER A 175 9.95 -17.58 5.74
N LEU A 176 9.51 -16.78 6.72
CA LEU A 176 8.20 -16.92 7.36
C LEU A 176 7.06 -16.71 6.36
N CYS A 177 7.17 -15.68 5.53
CA CYS A 177 6.22 -15.42 4.47
C CYS A 177 6.09 -16.60 3.49
N LEU A 178 7.22 -17.17 3.07
CA LEU A 178 7.24 -18.36 2.21
C LEU A 178 6.61 -19.57 2.90
N LEU A 179 6.95 -19.84 4.15
CA LEU A 179 6.38 -20.96 4.92
C LEU A 179 4.86 -20.85 5.01
N ILE A 180 4.33 -19.68 5.36
CA ILE A 180 2.88 -19.45 5.50
C ILE A 180 2.19 -19.59 4.14
N ASN A 181 2.67 -18.91 3.10
CA ASN A 181 2.05 -18.97 1.77
C ASN A 181 2.13 -20.37 1.15
N CYS A 182 3.24 -21.09 1.33
CA CYS A 182 3.38 -22.46 0.85
C CYS A 182 2.52 -23.44 1.63
N ALA A 183 2.36 -23.25 2.94
CA ALA A 183 1.44 -24.06 3.76
C ALA A 183 -0.01 -23.85 3.32
N LEU A 184 -0.43 -22.61 3.14
CA LEU A 184 -1.75 -22.27 2.59
C LEU A 184 -1.97 -22.87 1.20
N ALA A 185 -0.94 -22.82 0.35
CA ALA A 185 -1.00 -23.38 -1.01
C ALA A 185 -1.15 -24.91 -1.04
N LYS A 186 -0.68 -25.63 -0.01
CA LYS A 186 -0.92 -27.09 0.14
C LYS A 186 -2.33 -27.41 0.58
N ILE A 187 -2.90 -26.59 1.48
CA ILE A 187 -4.24 -26.80 2.05
C ILE A 187 -5.32 -26.40 1.04
N ILE A 188 -5.15 -25.28 0.38
CA ILE A 188 -6.15 -24.72 -0.53
C ILE A 188 -5.87 -25.19 -1.96
N ASN A 189 -6.91 -25.70 -2.64
CA ASN A 189 -6.81 -25.97 -4.07
C ASN A 189 -6.74 -24.65 -4.85
N LEU A 190 -5.51 -24.17 -5.08
CA LEU A 190 -5.21 -22.90 -5.75
C LEU A 190 -5.92 -22.76 -7.09
N ALA A 191 -6.09 -23.85 -7.82
CA ALA A 191 -6.74 -23.83 -9.12
C ALA A 191 -8.23 -23.50 -9.05
N LYS A 192 -8.91 -23.95 -7.99
CA LYS A 192 -10.33 -23.70 -7.78
C LYS A 192 -10.59 -22.41 -7.02
N TYR A 193 -9.75 -22.08 -6.04
CA TYR A 193 -9.97 -21.01 -5.08
C TYR A 193 -8.84 -19.97 -5.08
N LYS A 194 -8.32 -19.62 -6.25
CA LYS A 194 -7.24 -18.63 -6.41
C LYS A 194 -7.55 -17.30 -5.71
N THR A 195 -8.79 -16.83 -5.82
CA THR A 195 -9.26 -15.60 -5.15
C THR A 195 -9.26 -15.72 -3.64
N LEU A 196 -9.75 -16.87 -3.14
CA LEU A 196 -9.81 -17.15 -1.71
C LEU A 196 -8.41 -17.26 -1.12
N PHE A 197 -7.47 -17.90 -1.83
CA PHE A 197 -6.08 -17.99 -1.42
C PHE A 197 -5.42 -16.60 -1.31
N SER A 198 -5.60 -15.76 -2.32
CA SER A 198 -5.08 -14.39 -2.31
C SER A 198 -5.69 -13.56 -1.17
N PHE A 199 -6.99 -13.71 -0.94
CA PHE A 199 -7.70 -13.05 0.13
C PHE A 199 -7.26 -13.52 1.52
N LEU A 200 -7.04 -14.83 1.70
CA LEU A 200 -6.57 -15.38 2.97
C LEU A 200 -5.13 -14.97 3.28
N SER A 201 -4.23 -15.01 2.29
CA SER A 201 -2.87 -14.49 2.42
C SER A 201 -2.86 -13.02 2.85
N PHE A 202 -3.78 -12.23 2.28
CA PHE A 202 -3.97 -10.84 2.64
C PHE A 202 -4.51 -10.68 4.08
N ILE A 203 -5.50 -11.47 4.51
CA ILE A 203 -6.02 -11.44 5.90
C ILE A 203 -4.91 -11.77 6.91
N VAL A 204 -4.07 -12.77 6.63
CA VAL A 204 -2.94 -13.11 7.49
C VAL A 204 -1.97 -11.93 7.63
N THR A 205 -1.66 -11.28 6.51
CA THR A 205 -0.79 -10.09 6.51
C THR A 205 -1.40 -8.95 7.32
N MET A 206 -2.70 -8.71 7.14
CA MET A 206 -3.45 -7.71 7.91
C MET A 206 -3.53 -8.04 9.39
N GLY A 207 -3.79 -9.30 9.71
CA GLY A 207 -3.83 -9.73 11.10
C GLY A 207 -2.53 -9.47 11.85
N LEU A 208 -1.38 -9.60 11.18
CA LEU A 208 -0.09 -9.25 11.77
C LEU A 208 0.08 -7.74 11.98
N ILE A 209 -0.32 -6.91 11.01
CA ILE A 209 -0.29 -5.45 11.17
C ILE A 209 -1.17 -5.02 12.33
N LEU A 210 -2.39 -5.55 12.40
CA LEU A 210 -3.34 -5.26 13.46
C LEU A 210 -2.85 -5.74 14.83
N ALA A 211 -2.23 -6.92 14.90
CA ALA A 211 -1.64 -7.41 16.14
C ALA A 211 -0.52 -6.46 16.62
N MET A 212 0.29 -5.94 15.72
CA MET A 212 1.31 -4.93 16.06
C MET A 212 0.69 -3.63 16.55
N GLU A 213 -0.36 -3.15 15.90
CA GLU A 213 -1.06 -1.93 16.29
C GLU A 213 -1.71 -2.08 17.67
N LEU A 214 -2.37 -3.20 17.94
CA LEU A 214 -2.93 -3.51 19.26
C LEU A 214 -1.86 -3.54 20.35
N LEU A 215 -0.70 -4.11 20.06
CA LEU A 215 0.41 -4.16 21.02
C LEU A 215 1.07 -2.79 21.23
N SER A 216 1.02 -1.90 20.23
CA SER A 216 1.66 -0.58 20.29
C SER A 216 0.78 0.52 20.91
N SER A 217 -0.53 0.32 20.99
CA SER A 217 -1.50 1.37 21.29
C SER A 217 -1.63 1.78 22.77
N THR A 218 -0.97 1.08 23.68
CA THR A 218 -1.27 1.17 25.13
C THR A 218 -0.51 2.24 25.89
N SER A 219 0.17 3.25 25.25
CA SER A 219 1.18 3.95 26.05
C SER A 219 1.59 5.38 25.67
N LEU A 220 0.79 6.13 24.95
CA LEU A 220 1.14 7.53 24.65
C LEU A 220 0.40 8.52 25.56
N ASP A 221 0.80 8.63 26.83
CA ASP A 221 0.36 9.69 27.73
C ASP A 221 1.27 10.94 27.56
N ILE A 222 0.98 11.75 26.55
CA ILE A 222 1.72 13.01 26.28
C ILE A 222 0.99 14.23 26.89
N SER A 223 -0.10 14.04 27.60
CA SER A 223 -1.12 15.07 27.84
C SER A 223 -0.87 16.07 28.99
N GLU A 224 0.17 15.92 29.82
CA GLU A 224 0.32 16.76 31.03
C GLU A 224 1.70 17.40 31.23
N ALA A 225 2.57 17.46 30.22
CA ALA A 225 3.89 18.02 30.41
C ALA A 225 3.89 19.56 30.28
N GLU A 226 4.05 20.26 31.39
CA GLU A 226 4.20 21.73 31.43
C GLU A 226 5.62 22.19 31.03
N ASN A 227 6.63 21.30 31.09
CA ASN A 227 8.03 21.59 30.78
C ASN A 227 8.65 20.61 29.78
N ALA A 228 9.65 21.07 29.00
CA ALA A 228 10.36 20.23 28.03
C ALA A 228 11.02 18.98 28.66
N ALA A 229 11.47 19.07 29.91
CA ALA A 229 12.06 17.91 30.62
C ALA A 229 11.02 16.83 30.96
N GLU A 230 9.81 17.26 31.35
CA GLU A 230 8.68 16.35 31.59
C GLU A 230 8.18 15.71 30.32
N LEU A 231 8.15 16.45 29.19
CA LEU A 231 7.87 15.91 27.86
C LEU A 231 8.85 14.81 27.46
N ILE A 232 10.15 15.03 27.69
CA ILE A 232 11.18 14.01 27.39
C ILE A 232 11.01 12.80 28.31
N ALA A 233 10.71 12.98 29.59
CA ALA A 233 10.52 11.89 30.53
C ALA A 233 9.26 11.05 30.19
N SER A 234 8.13 11.71 29.87
CA SER A 234 6.89 11.06 29.46
C SER A 234 7.07 10.31 28.13
N PHE A 235 7.84 10.87 27.21
CA PHE A 235 8.16 10.21 25.94
C PHE A 235 9.04 8.96 26.15
N LYS A 236 10.04 9.03 27.03
CA LYS A 236 10.88 7.88 27.38
C LYS A 236 10.08 6.77 28.07
N SER A 237 9.16 7.11 28.98
CA SER A 237 8.28 6.14 29.65
C SER A 237 7.32 5.47 28.64
N SER A 238 6.81 6.23 27.68
CA SER A 238 5.97 5.71 26.60
C SER A 238 6.72 4.73 25.70
N ILE A 239 7.96 5.03 25.34
CA ILE A 239 8.82 4.10 24.59
C ILE A 239 9.10 2.83 25.41
N ALA A 240 9.35 2.94 26.71
CA ALA A 240 9.59 1.78 27.55
C ALA A 240 8.35 0.88 27.67
N SER A 241 7.15 1.45 27.76
CA SER A 241 5.91 0.69 27.81
C SER A 241 5.58 0.02 26.47
N LEU A 242 5.80 0.72 25.34
CA LEU A 242 5.70 0.13 24.00
C LEU A 242 6.66 -1.05 23.83
N ALA A 243 7.91 -0.88 24.24
CA ALA A 243 8.90 -1.94 24.20
C ALA A 243 8.49 -3.16 25.06
N ASN A 244 7.88 -2.91 26.22
CA ASN A 244 7.34 -3.95 27.08
C ASN A 244 6.23 -4.77 26.39
N ASN A 245 5.31 -4.10 25.72
CA ASN A 245 4.22 -4.76 24.98
C ASN A 245 4.75 -5.60 23.81
N LEU A 246 5.85 -5.16 23.20
CA LEU A 246 6.47 -5.86 22.08
C LEU A 246 7.43 -6.99 22.52
N ARG A 247 7.57 -7.26 23.82
CA ARG A 247 8.41 -8.36 24.35
C ARG A 247 8.06 -9.75 23.80
N PHE A 248 6.85 -9.93 23.30
CA PHE A 248 6.48 -11.17 22.59
C PHE A 248 7.43 -11.45 21.41
N PHE A 249 7.94 -10.42 20.72
CA PHE A 249 8.89 -10.55 19.62
C PHE A 249 10.34 -10.75 20.08
N ASN A 250 10.61 -10.90 21.37
CA ASN A 250 11.96 -11.05 21.91
C ASN A 250 12.73 -12.25 21.29
N PHE A 251 12.01 -13.31 20.89
CA PHE A 251 12.61 -14.43 20.18
C PHE A 251 13.34 -14.03 18.89
N TYR A 252 12.91 -12.93 18.25
CA TYR A 252 13.51 -12.41 17.03
C TYR A 252 14.43 -11.21 17.28
N VAL A 253 14.13 -10.40 18.29
CA VAL A 253 14.80 -9.11 18.57
C VAL A 253 16.00 -9.27 19.49
N PHE A 254 16.02 -10.31 20.33
CA PHE A 254 17.05 -10.48 21.38
C PHE A 254 18.48 -10.49 20.81
N LEU A 255 18.75 -11.29 19.78
CA LEU A 255 20.08 -11.40 19.18
C LEU A 255 20.53 -10.13 18.46
N PRO A 256 19.69 -9.50 17.58
CA PRO A 256 20.01 -8.20 17.00
C PRO A 256 20.25 -7.10 18.04
N ASN A 257 19.42 -7.04 19.08
CA ASN A 257 19.55 -6.05 20.13
C ASN A 257 20.87 -6.23 20.89
N ALA A 258 21.18 -7.45 21.32
CA ALA A 258 22.43 -7.76 21.99
C ALA A 258 23.66 -7.48 21.10
N ALA A 259 23.57 -7.77 19.80
CA ALA A 259 24.65 -7.53 18.85
C ALA A 259 24.93 -6.03 18.62
N LEU A 260 23.89 -5.19 18.59
CA LEU A 260 24.02 -3.75 18.34
C LEU A 260 24.35 -2.93 19.61
N THR A 261 24.08 -3.48 20.79
CA THR A 261 24.39 -2.79 22.07
C THR A 261 25.69 -3.24 22.71
N ASP A 262 26.23 -4.40 22.33
CA ASP A 262 27.48 -4.93 22.89
C ASP A 262 28.67 -4.65 21.98
N SER A 263 29.62 -3.84 22.47
CA SER A 263 30.83 -3.46 21.75
C SER A 263 31.96 -4.52 21.84
N THR A 264 31.69 -5.67 22.46
CA THR A 264 32.67 -6.76 22.64
C THR A 264 32.56 -7.81 21.52
N LEU A 265 33.52 -8.77 21.51
CA LEU A 265 33.46 -9.94 20.63
C LEU A 265 32.18 -10.78 20.83
N ILE A 266 31.52 -10.66 22.00
CA ILE A 266 30.28 -11.36 22.29
C ILE A 266 29.16 -10.80 21.40
N GLY A 267 29.11 -9.48 21.14
CA GLY A 267 28.18 -8.88 20.18
C GLY A 267 28.30 -9.47 18.77
N LEU A 268 29.54 -9.72 18.31
CA LEU A 268 29.78 -10.38 17.02
C LEU A 268 29.27 -11.83 17.02
N LEU A 269 29.42 -12.54 18.12
CA LEU A 269 28.90 -13.90 18.27
C LEU A 269 27.37 -13.93 18.19
N TYR A 270 26.67 -12.95 18.78
CA TYR A 270 25.22 -12.82 18.67
C TYR A 270 24.76 -12.51 17.23
N SER A 271 25.49 -11.68 16.50
CA SER A 271 25.16 -11.39 15.10
C SER A 271 25.35 -12.61 14.19
N LEU A 272 26.39 -13.42 14.41
CA LEU A 272 26.61 -14.68 13.70
C LEU A 272 25.55 -15.72 14.04
N LEU A 273 25.17 -15.86 15.31
CA LEU A 273 24.06 -16.75 15.74
C LEU A 273 22.74 -16.35 15.08
N PHE A 274 22.45 -15.05 15.01
CA PHE A 274 21.28 -14.56 14.29
C PHE A 274 21.32 -14.97 12.80
N GLY A 275 22.47 -14.86 12.15
CA GLY A 275 22.67 -15.33 10.78
C GLY A 275 22.41 -16.82 10.62
N VAL A 276 22.97 -17.66 11.50
CA VAL A 276 22.76 -19.12 11.46
C VAL A 276 21.30 -19.48 11.62
N ILE A 277 20.57 -18.86 12.55
CA ILE A 277 19.13 -19.09 12.76
C ILE A 277 18.35 -18.65 11.53
N SER A 278 18.66 -17.48 10.95
CA SER A 278 18.02 -16.95 9.76
C SER A 278 18.15 -17.89 8.56
N PHE A 279 19.35 -18.39 8.33
CA PHE A 279 19.62 -19.38 7.28
C PHE A 279 18.99 -20.74 7.56
N ALA A 280 18.92 -21.17 8.82
CA ALA A 280 18.24 -22.42 9.18
C ALA A 280 16.73 -22.36 8.85
N ILE A 281 16.06 -21.26 9.16
CA ILE A 281 14.63 -21.07 8.83
C ILE A 281 14.44 -21.06 7.30
N MET A 282 15.31 -20.37 6.57
CA MET A 282 15.28 -20.37 5.10
C MET A 282 15.52 -21.76 4.51
N PHE A 283 16.47 -22.52 5.07
CA PHE A 283 16.75 -23.88 4.65
C PHE A 283 15.55 -24.82 4.87
N ILE A 284 14.88 -24.69 6.02
CA ILE A 284 13.62 -25.43 6.31
C ILE A 284 12.57 -25.12 5.25
N ALA A 285 12.43 -23.86 4.84
CA ALA A 285 11.49 -23.48 3.77
C ALA A 285 11.84 -24.12 2.42
N ILE A 286 13.12 -24.15 2.06
CA ILE A 286 13.61 -24.74 0.80
C ILE A 286 13.41 -26.26 0.79
N VAL A 287 13.81 -26.96 1.86
CA VAL A 287 13.71 -28.43 1.94
C VAL A 287 12.25 -28.88 2.05
N GLY A 288 11.44 -28.19 2.84
CA GLY A 288 10.04 -28.55 3.08
C GLY A 288 9.11 -28.32 1.88
N PHE A 289 9.39 -27.29 1.07
CA PHE A 289 8.49 -26.90 -0.01
C PHE A 289 9.09 -26.98 -1.41
N GLY A 290 10.41 -26.87 -1.56
CA GLY A 290 11.09 -26.90 -2.86
C GLY A 290 10.74 -28.13 -3.73
N PRO A 291 10.79 -29.38 -3.19
CA PRO A 291 10.43 -30.57 -3.97
C PRO A 291 8.95 -30.63 -4.40
N SER A 292 8.04 -30.16 -3.54
CA SER A 292 6.60 -30.18 -3.79
C SER A 292 6.10 -29.01 -4.63
N TYR A 293 6.92 -28.00 -4.86
CA TYR A 293 6.54 -26.77 -5.56
C TYR A 293 6.04 -27.03 -6.99
N GLY A 294 6.70 -27.89 -7.75
CA GLY A 294 6.28 -28.29 -9.10
C GLY A 294 4.89 -28.89 -9.14
N ASN A 295 4.56 -29.77 -8.18
CA ASN A 295 3.24 -30.40 -8.09
C ASN A 295 2.12 -29.36 -7.80
N VAL A 296 2.42 -28.34 -7.00
CA VAL A 296 1.50 -27.23 -6.74
C VAL A 296 1.26 -26.42 -8.00
N LEU A 297 2.31 -26.14 -8.77
CA LEU A 297 2.20 -25.41 -10.04
C LEU A 297 1.40 -26.18 -11.09
N VAL A 298 1.63 -27.49 -11.26
CA VAL A 298 0.88 -28.34 -12.21
C VAL A 298 -0.60 -28.34 -11.86
N LYS A 299 -0.97 -28.55 -10.60
CA LYS A 299 -2.37 -28.50 -10.15
C LYS A 299 -3.05 -27.16 -10.42
N THR A 300 -2.31 -26.05 -10.35
CA THR A 300 -2.86 -24.71 -10.68
C THR A 300 -3.15 -24.56 -12.17
N ASN A 301 -2.35 -25.19 -13.02
CA ASN A 301 -2.42 -25.06 -14.48
C ASN A 301 -3.48 -25.96 -15.14
N ASP A 302 -3.57 -27.22 -14.75
CA ASP A 302 -4.50 -28.20 -15.34
C ASP A 302 -5.96 -27.77 -15.20
N ASN A 303 -6.31 -27.17 -14.07
CA ASN A 303 -7.67 -26.69 -13.84
C ASN A 303 -7.99 -25.38 -14.62
N TYR A 304 -7.00 -24.58 -14.99
CA TYR A 304 -7.21 -23.41 -15.85
C TYR A 304 -7.56 -23.84 -17.28
N GLN A 305 -6.90 -24.87 -17.80
CA GLN A 305 -7.21 -25.44 -19.14
C GLN A 305 -8.57 -26.16 -19.15
N ASN A 306 -8.91 -26.89 -18.08
CA ASN A 306 -10.19 -27.58 -17.96
C ASN A 306 -11.38 -26.64 -17.77
N ARG A 307 -11.21 -25.45 -17.19
CA ARG A 307 -12.24 -24.39 -17.16
C ARG A 307 -12.48 -23.75 -18.52
N LYS A 308 -11.44 -23.61 -19.35
CA LYS A 308 -11.58 -23.12 -20.73
C LYS A 308 -12.34 -24.14 -21.62
N LYS A 309 -12.23 -25.45 -21.32
CA LYS A 309 -12.93 -26.52 -22.05
C LYS A 309 -14.39 -26.73 -21.60
N LYS A 310 -14.72 -26.36 -20.34
CA LYS A 310 -16.12 -26.30 -19.86
C LYS A 310 -16.65 -24.87 -20.06
N GLY A 311 -16.83 -24.48 -21.30
CA GLY A 311 -17.73 -23.38 -21.64
C GLY A 311 -19.11 -23.63 -21.00
N PRO A 312 -19.86 -22.62 -20.63
CA PRO A 312 -21.19 -22.81 -20.06
C PRO A 312 -21.99 -23.69 -21.04
N LYS A 313 -22.44 -24.84 -20.58
CA LYS A 313 -23.54 -25.57 -21.21
C LYS A 313 -24.86 -24.86 -20.89
N ASP A 314 -24.87 -23.54 -21.08
CA ASP A 314 -26.12 -22.79 -21.04
C ASP A 314 -26.85 -23.09 -22.35
N ASN A 315 -28.08 -23.54 -22.26
CA ASN A 315 -28.95 -23.65 -23.42
C ASN A 315 -28.91 -22.29 -24.12
N LEU A 316 -28.45 -22.29 -25.38
CA LEU A 316 -28.32 -21.08 -26.21
C LEU A 316 -29.60 -20.24 -26.18
N ASP A 317 -30.78 -20.89 -26.11
CA ASP A 317 -32.08 -20.22 -25.99
C ASP A 317 -32.30 -19.47 -24.68
N GLU A 318 -31.76 -19.95 -23.54
CA GLU A 318 -31.80 -19.20 -22.26
C GLU A 318 -30.86 -18.01 -22.27
N VAL A 319 -29.67 -18.14 -22.87
CA VAL A 319 -28.70 -17.05 -23.02
C VAL A 319 -29.27 -15.97 -23.95
N ILE A 320 -29.90 -16.36 -25.03
CA ILE A 320 -30.57 -15.43 -25.97
C ILE A 320 -31.76 -14.74 -25.28
N LYS A 321 -32.62 -15.47 -24.55
CA LYS A 321 -33.75 -14.88 -23.80
C LYS A 321 -33.30 -13.94 -22.69
N LYS A 322 -32.20 -14.22 -21.99
CA LYS A 322 -31.60 -13.31 -20.99
C LYS A 322 -30.93 -12.10 -21.65
N GLY A 323 -30.37 -12.26 -22.84
CA GLY A 323 -29.70 -11.19 -23.60
C GLY A 323 -30.65 -10.19 -24.28
N THR A 324 -31.91 -10.55 -24.51
CA THR A 324 -32.90 -9.71 -25.18
C THR A 324 -33.64 -8.74 -24.28
N LYS A 325 -33.44 -8.78 -22.94
CA LYS A 325 -33.97 -7.72 -22.05
C LYS A 325 -33.24 -6.39 -22.33
N THR A 326 -33.98 -5.43 -22.87
CA THR A 326 -33.50 -4.07 -23.14
C THR A 326 -33.04 -3.41 -21.84
N LYS A 327 -31.71 -3.28 -21.65
CA LYS A 327 -31.12 -2.52 -20.57
C LYS A 327 -30.69 -1.14 -21.07
N THR A 328 -30.68 -0.16 -20.19
CA THR A 328 -30.12 1.16 -20.53
C THR A 328 -28.63 1.01 -20.89
N VAL A 329 -28.19 1.75 -21.90
CA VAL A 329 -26.78 1.72 -22.37
C VAL A 329 -25.83 2.00 -21.19
N LEU A 330 -26.11 3.01 -20.38
CA LEU A 330 -25.33 3.37 -19.19
C LEU A 330 -25.24 2.20 -18.19
N GLY A 331 -26.39 1.59 -17.83
CA GLY A 331 -26.43 0.47 -16.89
C GLY A 331 -25.66 -0.75 -17.39
N THR A 332 -25.67 -1.00 -18.69
CA THR A 332 -24.90 -2.09 -19.31
C THR A 332 -23.38 -1.85 -19.18
N TYR A 333 -22.92 -0.61 -19.43
CA TYR A 333 -21.52 -0.25 -19.30
C TYR A 333 -21.04 -0.27 -17.83
N ILE A 334 -21.82 0.24 -16.89
CA ILE A 334 -21.52 0.16 -15.46
C ILE A 334 -21.37 -1.30 -15.00
N MET A 335 -22.28 -2.18 -15.42
CA MET A 335 -22.23 -3.60 -15.08
C MET A 335 -21.07 -4.34 -15.78
N LYS A 336 -20.68 -3.91 -16.99
CA LYS A 336 -19.48 -4.39 -17.65
C LYS A 336 -18.24 -4.09 -16.82
N GLU A 337 -18.08 -2.82 -16.40
CA GLU A 337 -16.92 -2.41 -15.58
C GLU A 337 -16.84 -3.17 -14.25
N LEU A 338 -17.97 -3.37 -13.57
CA LEU A 338 -18.02 -4.18 -12.36
C LEU A 338 -17.52 -5.61 -12.61
N LYS A 339 -18.02 -6.24 -13.69
CA LYS A 339 -17.62 -7.61 -14.04
C LYS A 339 -16.12 -7.69 -14.37
N ASP A 340 -15.59 -6.68 -15.05
CA ASP A 340 -14.16 -6.61 -15.40
C ASP A 340 -13.29 -6.45 -14.16
N ILE A 341 -13.74 -5.68 -13.15
CA ILE A 341 -13.04 -5.55 -11.87
C ILE A 341 -13.11 -6.87 -11.07
N VAL A 342 -14.31 -7.42 -10.89
CA VAL A 342 -14.53 -8.60 -10.01
C VAL A 342 -14.00 -9.89 -10.64
N ARG A 343 -14.00 -9.99 -11.97
CA ARG A 343 -13.52 -11.21 -12.68
C ARG A 343 -12.02 -11.41 -12.56
N SER A 344 -11.25 -10.34 -12.47
CA SER A 344 -9.80 -10.40 -12.30
C SER A 344 -9.45 -10.27 -10.80
N ASN A 345 -8.87 -11.32 -10.22
CA ASN A 345 -8.38 -11.30 -8.84
C ASN A 345 -7.37 -10.19 -8.61
N THR A 346 -6.54 -9.93 -9.62
CA THR A 346 -5.53 -8.88 -9.60
C THR A 346 -6.16 -7.51 -9.42
N ASN A 347 -7.24 -7.25 -10.17
CA ASN A 347 -7.97 -5.98 -10.08
C ASN A 347 -8.64 -5.83 -8.71
N VAL A 348 -9.26 -6.88 -8.17
CA VAL A 348 -9.88 -6.83 -6.83
C VAL A 348 -8.85 -6.47 -5.77
N ILE A 349 -7.71 -7.18 -5.73
CA ILE A 349 -6.68 -7.00 -4.71
C ILE A 349 -6.01 -5.62 -4.83
N GLN A 350 -5.77 -5.13 -6.04
CA GLN A 350 -5.01 -3.89 -6.26
C GLN A 350 -5.89 -2.62 -6.27
N LEU A 351 -7.16 -2.73 -6.63
CA LEU A 351 -8.04 -1.58 -6.81
C LEU A 351 -9.10 -1.45 -5.70
N VAL A 352 -9.61 -2.58 -5.21
CA VAL A 352 -10.72 -2.57 -4.24
C VAL A 352 -10.21 -2.65 -2.81
N VAL A 353 -9.23 -3.51 -2.56
CA VAL A 353 -8.75 -3.80 -1.21
C VAL A 353 -8.05 -2.61 -0.53
N PRO A 354 -7.14 -1.83 -1.15
CA PRO A 354 -6.38 -0.79 -0.47
C PRO A 354 -7.22 0.25 0.28
N PRO A 355 -8.29 0.82 -0.28
CA PRO A 355 -9.11 1.79 0.44
C PRO A 355 -9.87 1.18 1.65
N PHE A 356 -10.28 -0.10 1.57
CA PHE A 356 -10.87 -0.78 2.73
C PHE A 356 -9.87 -1.03 3.85
N LEU A 357 -8.59 -1.21 3.50
CA LEU A 357 -7.53 -1.33 4.48
C LEU A 357 -7.40 -0.10 5.36
N ILE A 358 -7.35 1.07 4.74
CA ILE A 358 -7.24 2.34 5.45
C ILE A 358 -8.41 2.49 6.43
N LEU A 359 -9.63 2.09 6.01
CA LEU A 359 -10.80 2.10 6.87
C LEU A 359 -10.64 1.13 8.06
N ILE A 360 -10.20 -0.10 7.80
CA ILE A 360 -10.04 -1.12 8.84
C ILE A 360 -8.95 -0.71 9.83
N ILE A 361 -7.79 -0.28 9.36
CA ILE A 361 -6.69 0.19 10.20
C ILE A 361 -7.16 1.37 11.04
N GLY A 362 -7.77 2.39 10.44
CA GLY A 362 -8.28 3.56 11.15
C GLY A 362 -9.36 3.21 12.18
N ALA A 363 -10.28 2.30 11.86
CA ALA A 363 -11.30 1.86 12.81
C ALA A 363 -10.69 1.10 13.99
N ILE A 364 -9.66 0.31 13.76
CA ILE A 364 -8.98 -0.44 14.82
C ILE A 364 -8.11 0.50 15.65
N SER A 365 -7.39 1.45 15.06
CA SER A 365 -6.66 2.47 15.82
C SER A 365 -7.59 3.19 16.79
N ILE A 366 -8.76 3.63 16.31
CA ILE A 366 -9.78 4.27 17.15
C ILE A 366 -10.28 3.31 18.23
N PHE A 367 -10.61 2.06 17.86
CA PHE A 367 -11.10 1.04 18.82
C PHE A 367 -10.07 0.76 19.90
N VAL A 368 -8.81 0.62 19.52
CA VAL A 368 -7.73 0.33 20.45
C VAL A 368 -7.46 1.52 21.37
N THR A 369 -7.49 2.76 20.85
CA THR A 369 -7.37 3.97 21.68
C THR A 369 -8.51 4.04 22.69
N ILE A 370 -9.73 3.63 22.31
CA ILE A 370 -10.90 3.66 23.19
C ILE A 370 -10.88 2.55 24.26
N PHE A 371 -10.50 1.34 23.89
CA PHE A 371 -10.62 0.17 24.77
C PHE A 371 -9.29 -0.32 25.37
N GLY A 372 -8.15 0.14 24.86
CA GLY A 372 -6.82 -0.27 25.30
C GLY A 372 -6.31 0.43 26.56
N GLN A 373 -6.91 1.54 26.95
CA GLN A 373 -6.56 2.29 28.17
C GLN A 373 -7.52 1.92 29.31
N GLU A 374 -7.16 0.94 30.12
CA GLU A 374 -7.84 0.67 31.40
C GLU A 374 -7.70 1.82 32.42
N SER A 375 -6.87 2.82 32.17
CA SER A 375 -6.45 3.78 33.19
C SER A 375 -7.04 5.19 33.11
N SER A 376 -7.83 5.57 32.10
CA SER A 376 -8.51 6.87 32.23
C SER A 376 -9.68 7.07 31.26
N ALA A 377 -10.86 6.68 31.68
CA ALA A 377 -12.09 7.24 31.11
C ALA A 377 -12.06 8.78 31.08
N GLU A 378 -11.30 9.43 31.97
CA GLU A 378 -11.04 10.86 32.04
C GLU A 378 -10.16 11.36 30.89
N GLY A 379 -9.06 10.68 30.54
CA GLY A 379 -8.19 11.07 29.44
C GLY A 379 -8.88 10.98 28.07
N LEU A 380 -9.66 9.93 27.85
CA LEU A 380 -10.49 9.80 26.64
C LEU A 380 -11.56 10.89 26.54
N GLN A 381 -12.26 11.18 27.63
CA GLN A 381 -13.24 12.26 27.66
C GLN A 381 -12.58 13.62 27.40
N THR A 382 -11.36 13.82 27.90
CA THR A 382 -10.60 15.06 27.64
C THR A 382 -10.23 15.20 26.17
N ILE A 383 -9.75 14.12 25.51
CA ILE A 383 -9.44 14.11 24.07
C ILE A 383 -10.71 14.34 23.25
N ILE A 384 -11.80 13.63 23.57
CA ILE A 384 -13.10 13.78 22.89
C ILE A 384 -13.61 15.22 23.06
N ASN A 385 -13.54 15.78 24.27
CA ASN A 385 -13.97 17.14 24.56
C ASN A 385 -13.10 18.17 23.83
N ASN A 386 -11.79 17.98 23.78
CA ASN A 386 -10.87 18.83 23.04
C ASN A 386 -11.14 18.78 21.54
N MET A 387 -11.33 17.58 20.97
CA MET A 387 -11.73 17.44 19.57
C MET A 387 -13.09 18.05 19.30
N ARG A 388 -14.06 17.87 20.19
CA ARG A 388 -15.41 18.45 20.09
C ARG A 388 -15.40 19.97 20.17
N SER A 389 -14.56 20.57 21.01
CA SER A 389 -14.42 22.02 21.11
C SER A 389 -13.82 22.66 19.84
N LEU A 390 -13.01 21.89 19.09
CA LEU A 390 -12.46 22.31 17.80
C LEU A 390 -13.50 22.20 16.66
N ILE A 391 -14.56 21.38 16.82
CA ILE A 391 -15.55 21.10 15.79
C ILE A 391 -16.86 21.82 16.13
N THR A 392 -16.90 23.11 15.84
CA THR A 392 -18.08 23.97 16.04
C THR A 392 -18.58 24.51 14.71
N PHE A 393 -19.72 25.22 14.70
CA PHE A 393 -20.21 25.90 13.51
C PHE A 393 -19.26 26.99 12.99
N ASP A 394 -18.33 27.43 13.85
CA ASP A 394 -17.29 28.42 13.53
C ASP A 394 -15.97 27.77 13.08
N SER A 395 -15.93 26.45 12.88
CA SER A 395 -14.73 25.73 12.40
C SER A 395 -14.77 25.48 10.90
N GLY A 396 -14.89 26.53 10.09
CA GLY A 396 -14.92 26.44 8.62
C GLY A 396 -13.68 25.72 8.03
N PHE A 397 -12.52 25.79 8.71
CA PHE A 397 -11.31 25.08 8.30
C PHE A 397 -11.47 23.55 8.26
N LEU A 398 -12.34 22.98 9.10
CA LEU A 398 -12.59 21.53 9.15
C LEU A 398 -13.02 20.98 7.79
N ILE A 399 -13.90 21.70 7.11
CA ILE A 399 -14.43 21.27 5.81
C ILE A 399 -13.33 21.18 4.76
N PHE A 400 -12.35 22.10 4.79
CA PHE A 400 -11.19 22.04 3.89
C PHE A 400 -10.34 20.80 4.14
N PHE A 401 -10.09 20.44 5.41
CA PHE A 401 -9.34 19.23 5.76
C PHE A 401 -10.10 17.96 5.39
N VAL A 402 -11.41 17.90 5.64
CA VAL A 402 -12.25 16.76 5.21
C VAL A 402 -12.21 16.60 3.69
N THR A 403 -12.28 17.69 2.95
CA THR A 403 -12.19 17.69 1.49
C THR A 403 -10.83 17.21 1.00
N ALA A 404 -9.76 17.68 1.61
CA ALA A 404 -8.39 17.23 1.29
C ALA A 404 -8.20 15.74 1.58
N PHE A 405 -8.72 15.27 2.71
CA PHE A 405 -8.69 13.86 3.09
C PHE A 405 -9.49 12.98 2.11
N ALA A 406 -10.66 13.45 1.66
CA ALA A 406 -11.45 12.77 0.64
C ALA A 406 -10.70 12.65 -0.71
N LEU A 407 -10.01 13.72 -1.15
CA LEU A 407 -9.16 13.67 -2.34
C LEU A 407 -8.01 12.67 -2.19
N PHE A 408 -7.40 12.62 -1.01
CA PHE A 408 -6.33 11.66 -0.69
C PHE A 408 -6.86 10.22 -0.73
N LEU A 409 -7.95 9.91 -0.05
CA LEU A 409 -8.58 8.58 -0.07
C LEU A 409 -8.99 8.15 -1.47
N SER A 410 -9.60 9.07 -2.25
CA SER A 410 -9.99 8.81 -3.62
C SER A 410 -8.82 8.45 -4.51
N SER A 411 -7.65 9.07 -4.28
CA SER A 411 -6.44 8.78 -5.04
C SER A 411 -5.91 7.36 -4.80
N MET A 412 -6.19 6.77 -3.64
CA MET A 412 -5.81 5.39 -3.31
C MET A 412 -6.64 4.33 -4.05
N THR A 413 -7.85 4.68 -4.51
CA THR A 413 -8.64 3.83 -5.38
C THR A 413 -8.23 4.02 -6.83
N LEU A 414 -7.31 3.21 -7.32
CA LEU A 414 -6.76 3.34 -8.66
C LEU A 414 -7.74 2.94 -9.79
N ILE A 415 -9.03 2.73 -9.49
CA ILE A 415 -10.05 2.26 -10.45
C ILE A 415 -10.16 3.20 -11.64
N SER A 416 -10.27 4.49 -11.39
CA SER A 416 -10.40 5.52 -12.43
C SER A 416 -9.05 5.88 -13.08
N ALA A 417 -7.94 5.74 -12.34
CA ALA A 417 -6.59 6.07 -12.79
C ALA A 417 -6.05 5.10 -13.88
N CYS A 418 -6.60 3.90 -13.98
CA CYS A 418 -6.22 2.92 -15.00
C CYS A 418 -7.43 2.41 -15.81
N ALA A 419 -8.53 3.17 -15.85
CA ALA A 419 -9.80 2.75 -16.41
C ALA A 419 -9.76 2.42 -17.91
N ILE A 420 -9.03 3.16 -18.71
CA ILE A 420 -8.82 2.92 -20.13
C ILE A 420 -7.66 1.94 -20.34
N SER A 421 -6.57 2.14 -19.61
CA SER A 421 -5.36 1.31 -19.70
C SER A 421 -5.65 -0.17 -19.41
N ARG A 422 -6.59 -0.49 -18.50
CA ARG A 422 -7.01 -1.88 -18.21
C ARG A 422 -7.65 -2.61 -19.38
N GLU A 423 -8.28 -1.91 -20.32
CA GLU A 423 -8.86 -2.56 -21.50
C GLU A 423 -7.79 -3.06 -22.47
N GLY A 424 -6.57 -2.54 -22.40
CA GLY A 424 -5.46 -2.94 -23.26
C GLY A 424 -5.82 -2.78 -24.75
N LYS A 425 -5.51 -3.79 -25.56
CA LYS A 425 -5.81 -3.80 -27.01
C LYS A 425 -7.28 -3.66 -27.34
N ASN A 426 -8.18 -4.06 -26.43
CA ASN A 426 -9.63 -3.94 -26.63
C ASN A 426 -10.13 -2.49 -26.50
N ALA A 427 -9.33 -1.56 -26.00
CA ALA A 427 -9.68 -0.14 -25.94
C ALA A 427 -10.00 0.45 -27.33
N SER A 428 -9.42 -0.10 -28.41
CA SER A 428 -9.73 0.30 -29.77
C SER A 428 -11.20 0.10 -30.14
N LEU A 429 -11.90 -0.85 -29.52
CA LEU A 429 -13.33 -1.10 -29.75
C LEU A 429 -14.20 0.07 -29.32
N LEU A 430 -13.75 0.92 -28.36
CA LEU A 430 -14.47 2.10 -27.95
C LEU A 430 -14.68 3.12 -29.08
N LYS A 431 -13.87 3.06 -30.14
CA LYS A 431 -14.03 3.92 -31.33
C LYS A 431 -15.21 3.51 -32.20
N TYR A 432 -15.47 2.21 -32.28
CA TYR A 432 -16.47 1.64 -33.20
C TYR A 432 -17.87 1.58 -32.59
N VAL A 433 -17.97 1.65 -31.27
CA VAL A 433 -19.29 1.60 -30.60
C VAL A 433 -19.92 2.99 -30.60
N PRO A 434 -21.18 3.17 -31.05
CA PRO A 434 -21.87 4.45 -31.15
C PRO A 434 -22.36 4.93 -29.77
N VAL A 435 -21.44 5.10 -28.81
CA VAL A 435 -21.73 5.56 -27.44
C VAL A 435 -21.08 6.92 -27.21
N SER A 436 -21.77 7.81 -26.52
CA SER A 436 -21.18 9.11 -26.21
C SER A 436 -20.00 8.98 -25.24
N PRO A 437 -18.90 9.74 -25.43
CA PRO A 437 -17.75 9.74 -24.52
C PRO A 437 -18.12 10.02 -23.07
N PHE A 438 -19.19 10.77 -22.84
CA PHE A 438 -19.72 11.09 -21.52
C PHE A 438 -20.26 9.85 -20.79
N ILE A 439 -21.01 8.98 -21.50
CA ILE A 439 -21.50 7.71 -20.95
C ILE A 439 -20.34 6.79 -20.59
N VAL A 440 -19.31 6.73 -21.45
CA VAL A 440 -18.09 5.95 -21.17
C VAL A 440 -17.38 6.47 -19.94
N MET A 441 -17.22 7.78 -19.79
CA MET A 441 -16.60 8.40 -18.61
C MET A 441 -17.37 8.05 -17.33
N ILE A 442 -18.68 8.26 -17.31
CA ILE A 442 -19.49 7.96 -16.13
C ILE A 442 -19.39 6.50 -15.76
N SER A 443 -19.48 5.58 -16.72
CA SER A 443 -19.41 4.14 -16.43
C SER A 443 -18.07 3.72 -15.85
N LYS A 444 -16.97 4.32 -16.32
CA LYS A 444 -15.59 4.00 -15.87
C LYS A 444 -15.23 4.62 -14.53
N THR A 445 -15.78 5.77 -14.19
CA THR A 445 -15.55 6.44 -12.89
C THR A 445 -16.55 6.00 -11.82
N PHE A 446 -17.70 5.46 -12.19
CA PHE A 446 -18.80 5.13 -11.28
C PHE A 446 -18.37 4.28 -10.08
N TRP A 447 -17.64 3.19 -10.33
CA TRP A 447 -17.22 2.27 -9.25
C TRP A 447 -16.13 2.86 -8.37
N GLY A 448 -15.24 3.69 -8.91
CA GLY A 448 -14.27 4.45 -8.12
C GLY A 448 -14.98 5.42 -7.18
N ILE A 449 -15.91 6.22 -7.69
CA ILE A 449 -16.71 7.16 -6.89
C ILE A 449 -17.51 6.41 -5.82
N THR A 450 -18.22 5.34 -6.19
CA THR A 450 -19.12 4.62 -5.26
C THR A 450 -18.34 3.99 -4.11
N LEU A 451 -17.23 3.30 -4.40
CA LEU A 451 -16.44 2.64 -3.36
C LEU A 451 -15.84 3.64 -2.38
N THR A 452 -15.20 4.71 -2.88
CA THR A 452 -14.61 5.73 -1.99
C THR A 452 -15.67 6.48 -1.21
N SER A 453 -16.78 6.88 -1.83
CA SER A 453 -17.87 7.58 -1.12
C SER A 453 -18.47 6.73 0.00
N ILE A 454 -18.62 5.41 -0.19
CA ILE A 454 -19.10 4.52 0.88
C ILE A 454 -18.13 4.54 2.06
N ILE A 455 -16.83 4.44 1.80
CA ILE A 455 -15.80 4.45 2.84
C ILE A 455 -15.80 5.80 3.58
N GLU A 456 -15.82 6.91 2.85
CA GLU A 456 -15.88 8.26 3.40
C GLU A 456 -17.11 8.47 4.29
N ILE A 457 -18.28 8.05 3.83
CA ILE A 457 -19.51 8.15 4.60
C ILE A 457 -19.41 7.36 5.91
N ILE A 458 -18.87 6.13 5.87
CA ILE A 458 -18.68 5.31 7.08
C ILE A 458 -17.74 6.01 8.07
N VAL A 459 -16.62 6.56 7.60
CA VAL A 459 -15.65 7.27 8.44
C VAL A 459 -16.28 8.53 9.05
N ILE A 460 -16.94 9.36 8.23
CA ILE A 460 -17.55 10.62 8.69
C ILE A 460 -18.69 10.34 9.69
N LEU A 461 -19.53 9.33 9.45
CA LEU A 461 -20.58 8.94 10.38
C LEU A 461 -19.99 8.37 11.67
N GLY A 462 -18.98 7.50 11.59
CA GLY A 462 -18.32 6.91 12.75
C GLY A 462 -17.72 7.98 13.66
N LEU A 463 -16.94 8.91 13.09
CA LEU A 463 -16.34 10.03 13.82
C LEU A 463 -17.41 11.03 14.29
N GLY A 464 -18.40 11.34 13.47
CA GLY A 464 -19.44 12.29 13.78
C GLY A 464 -20.31 11.86 14.97
N PHE A 465 -20.73 10.60 15.01
CA PHE A 465 -21.48 10.04 16.14
C PHE A 465 -20.59 9.81 17.35
N GLY A 466 -19.36 9.32 17.17
CA GLY A 466 -18.40 9.10 18.26
C GLY A 466 -18.05 10.40 19.01
N LEU A 467 -17.92 11.51 18.29
CA LEU A 467 -17.63 12.83 18.86
C LEU A 467 -18.90 13.64 19.22
N ASN A 468 -20.10 13.09 19.06
CA ASN A 468 -21.37 13.78 19.24
C ASN A 468 -21.47 15.14 18.49
N ILE A 469 -21.02 15.14 17.22
CA ILE A 469 -21.05 16.32 16.36
C ILE A 469 -22.48 16.59 15.90
N HIS A 470 -22.85 17.87 15.75
CA HIS A 470 -24.17 18.25 15.27
C HIS A 470 -24.43 17.68 13.86
N TRP A 471 -25.60 17.08 13.65
CA TRP A 471 -25.94 16.36 12.42
C TRP A 471 -25.81 17.19 11.13
N SER A 472 -26.04 18.53 11.19
CA SER A 472 -25.88 19.40 10.03
C SER A 472 -24.42 19.51 9.58
N ILE A 473 -23.45 19.48 10.50
CA ILE A 473 -22.02 19.47 10.19
C ILE A 473 -21.65 18.15 9.52
N ILE A 474 -22.15 17.03 10.03
CA ILE A 474 -21.94 15.70 9.44
C ILE A 474 -22.45 15.67 7.99
N VAL A 475 -23.63 16.18 7.73
CA VAL A 475 -24.20 16.24 6.37
C VAL A 475 -23.34 17.10 5.45
N LEU A 476 -22.88 18.27 5.91
CA LEU A 476 -21.98 19.12 5.13
C LEU A 476 -20.66 18.44 4.79
N CYS A 477 -20.05 17.74 5.76
CA CYS A 477 -18.84 16.95 5.53
C CYS A 477 -19.05 15.86 4.48
N ILE A 478 -20.20 15.16 4.51
CA ILE A 478 -20.55 14.13 3.52
C ILE A 478 -20.72 14.74 2.13
N VAL A 479 -21.42 15.86 2.00
CA VAL A 479 -21.65 16.50 0.69
C VAL A 479 -20.35 17.02 0.09
N THR A 480 -19.50 17.63 0.90
CA THR A 480 -18.20 18.15 0.43
C THR A 480 -17.23 17.01 0.09
N SER A 481 -17.19 15.92 0.86
CA SER A 481 -16.35 14.76 0.54
C SER A 481 -16.78 14.10 -0.76
N ILE A 482 -18.08 13.88 -0.98
CA ILE A 482 -18.59 13.31 -2.24
C ILE A 482 -18.24 14.20 -3.44
N SER A 483 -18.35 15.52 -3.31
CA SER A 483 -17.98 16.45 -4.38
C SER A 483 -16.48 16.36 -4.74
N ALA A 484 -15.63 16.23 -3.73
CA ALA A 484 -14.19 16.03 -3.88
C ALA A 484 -13.86 14.67 -4.54
N THR A 485 -14.55 13.62 -4.12
CA THR A 485 -14.40 12.27 -4.69
C THR A 485 -14.78 12.24 -6.18
N ILE A 486 -15.85 12.90 -6.58
CA ILE A 486 -16.23 13.02 -7.99
C ILE A 486 -15.12 13.75 -8.77
N LEU A 487 -14.62 14.87 -8.24
CA LEU A 487 -13.54 15.63 -8.85
C LEU A 487 -12.28 14.78 -9.03
N ALA A 488 -11.84 14.07 -7.98
CA ALA A 488 -10.66 13.23 -8.03
C ALA A 488 -10.77 12.13 -9.12
N ASN A 489 -11.89 11.42 -9.14
CA ASN A 489 -12.11 10.34 -10.11
C ASN A 489 -12.18 10.83 -11.56
N ILE A 490 -12.71 12.03 -11.80
CA ILE A 490 -12.71 12.65 -13.14
C ILE A 490 -11.27 13.05 -13.54
N ILE A 491 -10.50 13.64 -12.64
CA ILE A 491 -9.10 14.00 -12.91
C ILE A 491 -8.30 12.73 -13.26
N MET A 492 -8.41 11.68 -12.45
CA MET A 492 -7.72 10.41 -12.67
C MET A 492 -8.09 9.79 -14.02
N TYR A 493 -9.38 9.75 -14.36
CA TYR A 493 -9.84 9.25 -15.65
C TYR A 493 -9.27 10.05 -16.83
N LEU A 494 -9.25 11.38 -16.74
CA LEU A 494 -8.73 12.25 -17.81
C LEU A 494 -7.22 12.08 -18.02
N VAL A 495 -6.48 11.89 -16.95
CA VAL A 495 -5.04 11.59 -17.02
C VAL A 495 -4.82 10.27 -17.76
N ASP A 496 -5.55 9.21 -17.42
CA ASP A 496 -5.42 7.91 -18.10
C ASP A 496 -5.87 7.97 -19.56
N LEU A 497 -6.96 8.70 -19.85
CA LEU A 497 -7.47 8.89 -21.20
C LEU A 497 -6.50 9.68 -22.10
N SER A 498 -5.70 10.57 -21.52
CA SER A 498 -4.76 11.40 -22.28
C SER A 498 -3.61 10.60 -22.93
N ARG A 499 -3.18 9.50 -22.28
CA ARG A 499 -2.04 8.66 -22.71
C ARG A 499 -2.21 7.22 -22.22
N PRO A 500 -3.22 6.46 -22.68
CA PRO A 500 -3.50 5.15 -22.14
C PRO A 500 -2.33 4.17 -22.41
N TYR A 501 -2.01 3.34 -21.42
CA TYR A 501 -1.02 2.29 -21.53
C TYR A 501 -1.71 1.00 -21.98
N LEU A 502 -1.65 0.68 -23.29
CA LEU A 502 -2.43 -0.38 -23.91
C LEU A 502 -1.62 -1.65 -24.20
N ASP A 503 -0.30 -1.54 -24.38
CA ASP A 503 0.60 -2.64 -24.75
C ASP A 503 1.18 -3.34 -23.51
N TRP A 504 0.32 -3.89 -22.66
CA TRP A 504 0.73 -4.65 -21.50
C TRP A 504 0.55 -6.17 -21.71
N VAL A 505 1.37 -6.95 -21.03
CA VAL A 505 1.36 -8.42 -21.10
C VAL A 505 0.66 -9.03 -19.90
N ASN A 506 0.88 -8.47 -18.70
CA ASN A 506 0.27 -8.97 -17.47
C ASN A 506 -0.86 -8.06 -17.00
N GLU A 507 -1.89 -8.62 -16.39
CA GLU A 507 -3.04 -7.85 -15.84
C GLU A 507 -2.64 -6.87 -14.73
N ILE A 508 -1.44 -7.00 -14.14
CA ILE A 508 -0.90 -6.10 -13.11
C ILE A 508 -0.25 -4.85 -13.74
N ASP A 509 0.28 -4.98 -14.95
CA ASP A 509 1.08 -3.93 -15.58
C ASP A 509 0.34 -2.59 -15.75
N PRO A 510 -0.95 -2.56 -16.18
CA PRO A 510 -1.70 -1.30 -16.31
C PRO A 510 -1.94 -0.60 -14.97
N ILE A 511 -1.76 -1.28 -13.84
CA ILE A 511 -1.92 -0.70 -12.50
C ILE A 511 -0.56 -0.27 -11.94
N LYS A 512 0.45 -1.16 -11.97
CA LYS A 512 1.75 -0.93 -11.30
C LYS A 512 2.81 -0.29 -12.18
N GLN A 513 2.79 -0.54 -13.50
CA GLN A 513 3.80 -0.03 -14.44
C GLN A 513 3.28 1.15 -15.28
N ASN A 514 2.10 1.65 -14.95
CA ASN A 514 1.45 2.74 -15.66
C ASN A 514 1.80 4.09 -15.04
N MET A 515 2.50 4.92 -15.81
CA MET A 515 2.84 6.29 -15.46
C MET A 515 1.61 7.15 -15.15
N ASN A 516 0.49 6.88 -15.81
CA ASN A 516 -0.72 7.65 -15.63
C ASN A 516 -1.29 7.50 -14.21
N VAL A 517 -1.13 6.32 -13.61
CA VAL A 517 -1.52 6.08 -12.22
C VAL A 517 -0.76 7.00 -11.28
N LEU A 518 0.56 7.13 -11.47
CA LEU A 518 1.37 8.04 -10.67
C LEU A 518 0.99 9.50 -10.90
N PHE A 519 0.86 9.93 -12.17
CA PHE A 519 0.46 11.31 -12.46
C PHE A 519 -0.94 11.64 -11.94
N SER A 520 -1.85 10.69 -11.97
CA SER A 520 -3.19 10.82 -11.39
C SER A 520 -3.14 11.05 -9.88
N LEU A 521 -2.32 10.25 -9.20
CA LEU A 521 -2.11 10.32 -7.76
C LEU A 521 -1.52 11.68 -7.37
N LEU A 522 -0.45 12.11 -8.06
CA LEU A 522 0.18 13.40 -7.83
C LEU A 522 -0.75 14.58 -8.11
N ALA A 523 -1.56 14.50 -9.16
CA ALA A 523 -2.54 15.54 -9.47
C ALA A 523 -3.59 15.68 -8.36
N CYS A 524 -4.13 14.57 -7.85
CA CYS A 524 -5.07 14.58 -6.72
C CYS A 524 -4.41 15.11 -5.44
N TRP A 525 -3.16 14.74 -5.15
CA TRP A 525 -2.43 15.23 -4.00
C TRP A 525 -2.12 16.73 -4.10
N ALA A 526 -1.75 17.20 -5.29
CA ALA A 526 -1.54 18.64 -5.50
C ALA A 526 -2.82 19.44 -5.20
N VAL A 527 -3.98 18.96 -5.65
CA VAL A 527 -5.27 19.59 -5.33
C VAL A 527 -5.58 19.49 -3.84
N ALA A 528 -5.31 18.35 -3.19
CA ALA A 528 -5.49 18.18 -1.74
C ALA A 528 -4.62 19.16 -0.93
N ILE A 529 -3.36 19.35 -1.32
CA ILE A 529 -2.46 20.33 -0.68
C ILE A 529 -3.01 21.75 -0.81
N VAL A 530 -3.58 22.12 -1.96
CA VAL A 530 -4.22 23.43 -2.12
C VAL A 530 -5.38 23.61 -1.13
N PHE A 531 -6.22 22.58 -0.93
CA PHE A 531 -7.29 22.64 0.08
C PHE A 531 -6.75 22.72 1.51
N ILE A 532 -5.66 22.02 1.83
CA ILE A 532 -5.00 22.15 3.15
C ILE A 532 -4.51 23.58 3.38
N ILE A 533 -3.85 24.18 2.38
CA ILE A 533 -3.38 25.56 2.46
C ILE A 533 -4.54 26.54 2.64
N LEU A 534 -5.64 26.35 1.88
CA LEU A 534 -6.86 27.15 2.02
C LEU A 534 -7.49 26.99 3.42
N GLY A 535 -7.47 25.77 3.96
CA GLY A 535 -7.91 25.48 5.33
C GLY A 535 -7.07 26.22 6.36
N TYR A 536 -5.75 26.19 6.22
CA TYR A 536 -4.85 26.95 7.10
C TYR A 536 -5.07 28.47 7.00
N LEU A 537 -5.21 29.00 5.78
CA LEU A 537 -5.50 30.43 5.57
C LEU A 537 -6.87 30.82 6.14
N SER A 538 -7.87 29.96 6.07
CA SER A 538 -9.20 30.21 6.66
C SER A 538 -9.12 30.30 8.18
N MET A 539 -8.30 29.45 8.80
CA MET A 539 -8.03 29.48 10.23
C MET A 539 -7.29 30.77 10.63
N ALA A 540 -6.24 31.16 9.90
CA ALA A 540 -5.44 32.34 10.17
C ALA A 540 -6.22 33.68 10.03
N ASN A 541 -7.20 33.72 9.12
CA ASN A 541 -8.02 34.92 8.85
C ASN A 541 -9.37 34.92 9.58
N ASN A 542 -9.59 34.04 10.56
CA ASN A 542 -10.85 33.90 11.29
C ASN A 542 -12.07 33.71 10.37
N PHE A 543 -11.88 33.06 9.23
CA PHE A 543 -12.97 32.69 8.33
C PHE A 543 -13.68 31.46 8.90
N THR A 544 -14.65 31.74 9.79
CA THR A 544 -15.10 30.73 10.75
C THR A 544 -16.36 29.99 10.30
N ASN A 545 -17.19 30.58 9.43
CA ASN A 545 -18.50 29.99 9.13
C ASN A 545 -18.41 28.74 8.25
N ILE A 546 -18.80 27.60 8.81
CA ILE A 546 -18.73 26.28 8.17
C ILE A 546 -19.61 26.17 6.91
N PHE A 547 -20.79 26.85 6.88
CA PHE A 547 -21.68 26.84 5.74
C PHE A 547 -21.10 27.58 4.54
N VAL A 548 -20.40 28.71 4.81
CA VAL A 548 -19.73 29.48 3.76
C VAL A 548 -18.54 28.69 3.22
N ALA A 549 -17.74 28.08 4.07
CA ALA A 549 -16.63 27.22 3.66
C ALA A 549 -17.12 26.05 2.77
N ALA A 550 -18.18 25.37 3.18
CA ALA A 550 -18.77 24.28 2.40
C ALA A 550 -19.28 24.76 1.02
N SER A 551 -19.99 25.90 0.98
CA SER A 551 -20.49 26.44 -0.29
C SER A 551 -19.37 26.85 -1.25
N VAL A 552 -18.28 27.43 -0.74
CA VAL A 552 -17.09 27.76 -1.52
C VAL A 552 -16.44 26.51 -2.11
N ILE A 553 -16.25 25.45 -1.31
CA ILE A 553 -15.64 24.21 -1.76
C ILE A 553 -16.49 23.53 -2.83
N ILE A 554 -17.81 23.39 -2.61
CA ILE A 554 -18.73 22.82 -3.59
C ILE A 554 -18.70 23.64 -4.89
N GLY A 555 -18.69 24.98 -4.77
CA GLY A 555 -18.59 25.88 -5.93
C GLY A 555 -17.28 25.67 -6.71
N ILE A 556 -16.15 25.60 -6.04
CA ILE A 556 -14.83 25.33 -6.66
C ILE A 556 -14.83 23.97 -7.35
N CYS A 557 -15.23 22.91 -6.65
CA CYS A 557 -15.31 21.57 -7.24
C CYS A 557 -16.24 21.55 -8.46
N PHE A 558 -17.41 22.17 -8.38
CA PHE A 558 -18.37 22.25 -9.49
C PHE A 558 -17.80 22.99 -10.71
N ILE A 559 -17.15 24.14 -10.50
CA ILE A 559 -16.51 24.91 -11.57
C ILE A 559 -15.42 24.09 -12.27
N ILE A 560 -14.55 23.43 -11.50
CA ILE A 560 -13.49 22.59 -12.06
C ILE A 560 -14.09 21.41 -12.84
N ILE A 561 -15.07 20.71 -12.28
CA ILE A 561 -15.75 19.60 -12.96
C ILE A 561 -16.39 20.10 -14.27
N LEU A 562 -17.09 21.23 -14.24
CA LEU A 562 -17.71 21.82 -15.43
C LEU A 562 -16.67 22.17 -16.49
N ALA A 563 -15.55 22.79 -16.10
CA ALA A 563 -14.46 23.12 -17.01
C ALA A 563 -13.86 21.88 -17.67
N LEU A 564 -13.64 20.78 -16.89
CA LEU A 564 -13.13 19.52 -17.40
C LEU A 564 -14.12 18.85 -18.37
N LEU A 565 -15.41 18.89 -18.07
CA LEU A 565 -16.48 18.35 -18.94
C LEU A 565 -16.59 19.15 -20.27
N LEU A 566 -16.50 20.48 -20.21
CA LEU A 566 -16.48 21.34 -21.39
C LEU A 566 -15.23 21.08 -22.26
N HIS A 567 -14.09 20.89 -21.63
CA HIS A 567 -12.86 20.50 -22.32
C HIS A 567 -13.02 19.16 -23.07
N MET A 568 -13.63 18.16 -22.44
CA MET A 568 -13.95 16.89 -23.11
C MET A 568 -14.91 17.04 -24.26
N LYS A 569 -15.97 17.86 -24.10
CA LYS A 569 -16.97 18.10 -25.16
C LYS A 569 -16.33 18.76 -26.38
N LYS A 570 -15.42 19.73 -26.17
CA LYS A 570 -14.71 20.46 -27.24
C LYS A 570 -13.75 19.54 -28.01
N ASN A 571 -13.09 18.60 -27.34
CA ASN A 571 -12.08 17.71 -27.90
C ASN A 571 -12.62 16.31 -28.25
N LYS A 572 -13.93 16.15 -28.42
CA LYS A 572 -14.62 14.87 -28.55
C LYS A 572 -14.04 13.93 -29.62
N SER A 573 -13.68 14.44 -30.80
CA SER A 573 -13.08 13.66 -31.91
C SER A 573 -11.63 13.29 -31.65
N LYS A 574 -10.84 14.22 -31.08
CA LYS A 574 -9.39 14.03 -30.86
C LYS A 574 -9.04 13.12 -29.67
N ILE A 575 -9.98 12.95 -28.73
CA ILE A 575 -9.72 12.19 -27.49
C ILE A 575 -9.63 10.69 -27.80
N PHE A 576 -10.56 10.15 -28.59
CA PHE A 576 -10.56 8.74 -28.96
C PHE A 576 -9.57 8.41 -30.10
N ASP A 577 -9.16 9.40 -30.92
CA ASP A 577 -8.12 9.20 -31.93
C ASP A 577 -6.75 8.89 -31.34
N LYS A 578 -6.50 9.29 -30.09
CA LYS A 578 -5.25 8.99 -29.36
C LYS A 578 -5.17 7.54 -28.84
N ILE A 579 -6.26 6.81 -28.86
CA ILE A 579 -6.29 5.38 -28.51
C ILE A 579 -5.83 4.60 -29.75
N GLN A 580 -4.55 4.60 -30.06
CA GLN A 580 -3.96 3.81 -31.15
C GLN A 580 -3.34 2.54 -30.61
#